data_73fb87ec01aed20570f4eaa1854177af
#
_entry.id   73fb87ec01aed20570f4eaa1854177af
#
_cell.length_a   1.000
_cell.length_b   1.000
_cell.length_c   1.000
_cell.angle_alpha   90.00
_cell.angle_beta   90.00
_cell.angle_gamma   90.00
#
_symmetry.space_group_name_H-M   'P 1'
#
loop_
_entity.id
_entity.type
_entity.pdbx_description
1 polymer ?
#
loop_
_entity_poly.entity_id
_entity_poly.type
_entity_poly.pdbx_seq_one_letter_code
_entity_poly.pdbx_strand_id
1 'polypeptide(L)'
;MINERIDLPQGTLDLLILRTLALGPQHGWAISERVQQVSSDVLQIQQGSLYPALHRLERRGWIKAKWGASENNRRAKFYELTKAGKKQLEVETDSWRKLTAAVAQILASA
;
A
#
# COMPACT_ATOMS: atom_id res chain seq x y z
N MET A 1 -16.63 -8.78 -20.06
CA MET A 1 -16.73 -8.54 -18.62
C MET A 1 -15.99 -7.26 -18.26
N ILE A 2 -16.66 -6.40 -17.59
CA ILE A 2 -16.08 -5.10 -17.22
C ILE A 2 -15.29 -5.27 -15.94
N ASN A 3 -13.98 -5.02 -16.02
CA ASN A 3 -13.16 -4.93 -14.83
C ASN A 3 -13.43 -3.58 -14.19
N GLU A 4 -14.31 -3.57 -13.22
CA GLU A 4 -14.54 -2.35 -12.47
C GLU A 4 -13.34 -2.07 -11.58
N ARG A 5 -12.73 -0.93 -11.80
CA ARG A 5 -11.67 -0.46 -10.92
C ARG A 5 -12.30 0.09 -9.66
N ILE A 6 -11.81 -0.39 -8.54
CA ILE A 6 -12.23 0.12 -7.25
C ILE A 6 -11.28 1.26 -6.89
N ASP A 7 -11.82 2.44 -6.70
CA ASP A 7 -11.06 3.58 -6.22
C ASP A 7 -10.69 3.35 -4.76
N LEU A 8 -9.41 3.47 -4.46
CA LEU A 8 -8.91 3.24 -3.12
C LEU A 8 -8.94 4.54 -2.32
N PRO A 9 -9.69 4.58 -1.21
CA PRO A 9 -9.56 5.71 -0.28
C PRO A 9 -8.12 5.85 0.20
N GLN A 10 -7.72 7.07 0.53
CA GLN A 10 -6.34 7.36 0.91
C GLN A 10 -5.83 6.46 2.04
N GLY A 11 -6.62 6.26 3.08
CA GLY A 11 -6.22 5.40 4.20
C GLY A 11 -6.01 3.95 3.80
N THR A 12 -6.84 3.43 2.90
CA THR A 12 -6.68 2.07 2.37
C THR A 12 -5.42 1.95 1.54
N LEU A 13 -5.15 2.93 0.68
CA LEU A 13 -3.93 2.95 -0.12
C LEU A 13 -2.69 2.95 0.77
N ASP A 14 -2.67 3.77 1.80
CA ASP A 14 -1.55 3.85 2.74
C ASP A 14 -1.31 2.50 3.42
N LEU A 15 -2.37 1.83 3.87
CA LEU A 15 -2.29 0.51 4.47
C LEU A 15 -1.67 -0.52 3.52
N LEU A 16 -2.10 -0.52 2.26
CA LEU A 16 -1.60 -1.47 1.26
C LEU A 16 -0.11 -1.25 0.96
N ILE A 17 0.31 0.01 0.88
CA ILE A 17 1.72 0.34 0.68
C ILE A 17 2.56 -0.16 1.87
N LEU A 18 2.14 0.16 3.08
CA LEU A 18 2.86 -0.27 4.28
C LEU A 18 2.97 -1.79 4.35
N ARG A 19 1.88 -2.49 4.06
CA ARG A 19 1.86 -3.96 4.09
C ARG A 19 2.80 -4.55 3.04
N THR A 20 2.80 -3.99 1.84
CA THR A 20 3.68 -4.47 0.77
C THR A 20 5.14 -4.31 1.16
N LEU A 21 5.50 -3.18 1.77
CA LEU A 21 6.88 -2.92 2.19
C LEU A 21 7.29 -3.72 3.43
N ALA A 22 6.33 -4.29 4.18
CA ALA A 22 6.65 -5.18 5.29
C ALA A 22 7.35 -6.45 4.83
N LEU A 23 7.21 -6.81 3.57
CA LEU A 23 7.85 -8.00 2.98
C LEU A 23 9.28 -7.74 2.52
N GLY A 24 9.70 -6.47 2.51
CA GLY A 24 11.04 -6.07 2.09
C GLY A 24 11.02 -4.81 1.24
N PRO A 25 12.20 -4.23 1.01
CA PRO A 25 12.30 -3.01 0.19
C PRO A 25 11.84 -3.26 -1.25
N GLN A 26 11.15 -2.28 -1.82
CA GLN A 26 10.68 -2.35 -3.21
C GLN A 26 10.64 -0.97 -3.83
N HIS A 27 10.80 -0.91 -5.15
CA HIS A 27 10.57 0.34 -5.88
C HIS A 27 9.06 0.55 -6.09
N GLY A 28 8.67 1.82 -6.35
CA GLY A 28 7.26 2.19 -6.36
C GLY A 28 6.40 1.37 -7.31
N TRP A 29 6.91 1.12 -8.53
CA TRP A 29 6.16 0.35 -9.51
C TRP A 29 5.89 -1.08 -9.03
N ALA A 30 6.85 -1.70 -8.35
CA ALA A 30 6.67 -3.05 -7.82
C ALA A 30 5.60 -3.12 -6.74
N ILE A 31 5.40 -2.03 -5.99
CA ILE A 31 4.34 -1.97 -4.98
C ILE A 31 2.97 -2.09 -5.65
N SER A 32 2.72 -1.30 -6.69
CA SER A 32 1.44 -1.35 -7.39
C SER A 32 1.22 -2.69 -8.08
N GLU A 33 2.26 -3.24 -8.67
CA GLU A 33 2.19 -4.56 -9.32
C GLU A 33 1.85 -5.65 -8.30
N ARG A 34 2.47 -5.62 -7.14
CA ARG A 34 2.22 -6.60 -6.08
C ARG A 34 0.79 -6.54 -5.57
N VAL A 35 0.28 -5.35 -5.34
CA VAL A 35 -1.11 -5.16 -4.90
C VAL A 35 -2.08 -5.73 -5.92
N GLN A 36 -1.84 -5.46 -7.20
CA GLN A 36 -2.68 -5.98 -8.27
C GLN A 36 -2.63 -7.51 -8.32
N GLN A 37 -1.44 -8.09 -8.26
CA GLN A 37 -1.26 -9.54 -8.31
C GLN A 37 -1.93 -10.24 -7.14
N VAL A 38 -1.69 -9.77 -5.92
CA VAL A 38 -2.22 -10.42 -4.71
C VAL A 38 -3.74 -10.32 -4.64
N SER A 39 -4.31 -9.25 -5.15
CA SER A 39 -5.76 -9.05 -5.17
C SER A 39 -6.45 -9.66 -6.40
N SER A 40 -5.73 -10.42 -7.21
CA SER A 40 -6.25 -11.01 -8.44
C SER A 40 -6.90 -9.97 -9.34
N ASP A 41 -6.20 -8.86 -9.55
CA ASP A 41 -6.59 -7.72 -10.39
C ASP A 41 -7.78 -6.90 -9.86
N VAL A 42 -8.29 -7.22 -8.69
CA VAL A 42 -9.42 -6.46 -8.11
C VAL A 42 -8.98 -5.05 -7.73
N LEU A 43 -7.80 -4.95 -7.12
CA LEU A 43 -7.28 -3.65 -6.68
C LEU A 43 -6.16 -3.21 -7.61
N GLN A 44 -6.26 -1.95 -8.06
CA GLN A 44 -5.24 -1.34 -8.89
C GLN A 44 -4.89 0.03 -8.32
N ILE A 45 -3.60 0.28 -8.13
CA ILE A 45 -3.13 1.57 -7.67
C ILE A 45 -2.74 2.38 -8.89
N GLN A 46 -3.40 3.51 -9.10
CA GLN A 46 -3.05 4.41 -10.19
C GLN A 46 -1.79 5.17 -9.84
N GLN A 47 -0.92 5.38 -10.82
CA GLN A 47 0.34 6.08 -10.59
C GLN A 47 0.13 7.50 -10.07
N GLY A 48 -0.94 8.16 -10.51
CA GLY A 48 -1.30 9.48 -10.01
C GLY A 48 -1.60 9.51 -8.51
N SER A 49 -1.93 8.37 -7.91
CA SER A 49 -2.16 8.24 -6.47
C SER A 49 -0.96 7.67 -5.73
N LEU A 50 -0.19 6.80 -6.39
CA LEU A 50 0.91 6.07 -5.75
C LEU A 50 2.02 7.00 -5.26
N TYR A 51 2.57 7.84 -6.14
CA TYR A 51 3.73 8.64 -5.78
C TYR A 51 3.40 9.72 -4.76
N PRO A 52 2.26 10.42 -4.83
CA PRO A 52 1.85 11.30 -3.73
C PRO A 52 1.70 10.56 -2.40
N ALA A 53 1.19 9.31 -2.41
CA ALA A 53 1.08 8.52 -1.20
C ALA A 53 2.45 8.16 -0.63
N LEU A 54 3.37 7.71 -1.47
CA LEU A 54 4.74 7.41 -1.04
C LEU A 54 5.41 8.63 -0.44
N HIS A 55 5.24 9.79 -1.06
CA HIS A 55 5.80 11.04 -0.56
C HIS A 55 5.22 11.41 0.81
N ARG A 56 3.92 11.24 0.97
CA ARG A 56 3.23 11.51 2.24
C ARG A 56 3.71 10.58 3.35
N LEU A 57 3.85 9.29 3.06
CA LEU A 57 4.32 8.31 4.04
C LEU A 57 5.78 8.53 4.42
N GLU A 58 6.58 8.94 3.45
CA GLU A 58 7.99 9.28 3.68
C GLU A 58 8.10 10.49 4.61
N ARG A 59 7.30 11.52 4.38
CA ARG A 59 7.29 12.72 5.22
C ARG A 59 6.85 12.41 6.65
N ARG A 60 6.00 11.42 6.84
CA ARG A 60 5.58 10.99 8.17
C ARG A 60 6.61 10.11 8.87
N GLY A 61 7.66 9.73 8.17
CA GLY A 61 8.70 8.88 8.74
C GLY A 61 8.35 7.42 8.84
N TRP A 62 7.30 6.97 8.15
CA TRP A 62 6.86 5.57 8.16
C TRP A 62 7.58 4.72 7.13
N ILE A 63 8.04 5.35 6.07
CA ILE A 63 8.89 4.71 5.07
C ILE A 63 10.07 5.62 4.79
N LYS A 64 11.14 5.03 4.29
CA LYS A 64 12.31 5.77 3.82
C LYS A 64 12.69 5.27 2.46
N ALA A 65 13.32 6.14 1.69
CA ALA A 65 13.73 5.84 0.34
C ALA A 65 15.25 5.81 0.27
N LYS A 66 15.76 4.93 -0.56
CA LYS A 66 17.18 4.93 -0.90
C LYS A 66 17.35 4.52 -2.35
N TRP A 67 18.42 5.00 -2.94
CA TRP A 67 18.74 4.67 -4.31
C TRP A 67 19.54 3.37 -4.37
N GLY A 68 19.24 2.54 -5.37
CA GLY A 68 19.92 1.28 -5.60
C GLY A 68 19.91 0.94 -7.08
N ALA A 69 20.52 -0.19 -7.43
CA ALA A 69 20.52 -0.69 -8.79
C ALA A 69 19.27 -1.57 -9.01
N SER A 70 18.56 -1.31 -10.11
CA SER A 70 17.48 -2.18 -10.55
C SER A 70 18.04 -3.38 -11.32
N GLU A 71 17.17 -4.32 -11.71
CA GLU A 71 17.55 -5.50 -12.49
C GLU A 71 18.26 -5.15 -13.79
N ASN A 72 17.94 -4.00 -14.37
CA ASN A 72 18.57 -3.52 -15.60
C ASN A 72 19.80 -2.66 -15.34
N ASN A 73 20.37 -2.74 -14.15
CA ASN A 73 21.52 -1.95 -13.72
C ASN A 73 21.28 -0.44 -13.83
N ARG A 74 20.02 -0.02 -13.77
CA ARG A 74 19.65 1.39 -13.75
C ARG A 74 19.43 1.82 -12.32
N ARG A 75 19.73 3.08 -12.04
CA ARG A 75 19.47 3.66 -10.74
C ARG A 75 17.99 3.72 -10.48
N ALA A 76 17.53 3.12 -9.38
CA ALA A 76 16.14 3.10 -8.99
C ALA A 76 15.97 3.50 -7.54
N LYS A 77 14.83 4.12 -7.24
CA LYS A 77 14.50 4.52 -5.88
C LYS A 77 13.71 3.39 -5.21
N PHE A 78 14.25 2.88 -4.12
CA PHE A 78 13.61 1.83 -3.33
C PHE A 78 13.05 2.41 -2.06
N TYR A 79 11.92 1.88 -1.63
CA TYR A 79 11.27 2.27 -0.38
C TYR A 79 11.29 1.09 0.58
N GLU A 80 11.42 1.39 1.87
CA GLU A 80 11.36 0.37 2.91
C GLU A 80 10.67 0.90 4.15
N LEU A 81 10.07 0.01 4.94
CA LEU A 81 9.46 0.40 6.20
C LEU A 81 10.52 0.82 7.21
N THR A 82 10.22 1.89 7.95
CA THR A 82 10.96 2.23 9.15
C THR A 82 10.37 1.49 10.33
N LYS A 83 11.03 1.57 11.48
CA LYS A 83 10.51 1.02 12.72
C LYS A 83 9.14 1.64 13.06
N ALA A 84 9.01 2.95 12.88
CA ALA A 84 7.74 3.66 13.07
C ALA A 84 6.67 3.17 12.09
N GLY A 85 7.08 2.89 10.85
CA GLY A 85 6.17 2.36 9.82
C GLY A 85 5.64 0.98 10.16
N LYS A 86 6.46 0.11 10.75
CA LYS A 86 6.00 -1.21 11.22
C LYS A 86 4.93 -1.08 12.29
N LYS A 87 5.13 -0.16 13.21
CA LYS A 87 4.16 0.14 14.27
C LYS A 87 2.87 0.68 13.68
N GLN A 88 2.99 1.60 12.74
CA GLN A 88 1.83 2.19 12.07
C GLN A 88 1.05 1.14 11.28
N LEU A 89 1.73 0.20 10.66
CA LEU A 89 1.08 -0.89 9.93
C LEU A 89 0.18 -1.70 10.87
N GLU A 90 0.63 -2.00 12.08
CA GLU A 90 -0.17 -2.71 13.08
C GLU A 90 -1.44 -1.92 13.44
N VAL A 91 -1.28 -0.62 13.68
CA VAL A 91 -2.41 0.26 14.01
C VAL A 91 -3.43 0.31 12.87
N GLU A 92 -2.94 0.48 11.65
CA GLU A 92 -3.81 0.57 10.47
C GLU A 92 -4.51 -0.76 10.18
N THR A 93 -3.80 -1.88 10.35
CA THR A 93 -4.38 -3.21 10.15
C THR A 93 -5.51 -3.46 11.14
N ASP A 94 -5.28 -3.11 12.40
CA ASP A 94 -6.26 -3.29 13.47
C ASP A 94 -7.51 -2.44 13.21
N SER A 95 -7.29 -1.20 12.85
CA SER A 95 -8.38 -0.26 12.52
C SER A 95 -9.21 -0.77 11.35
N TRP A 96 -8.54 -1.25 10.32
CA TRP A 96 -9.19 -1.83 9.13
C TRP A 96 -10.04 -3.04 9.49
N ARG A 97 -9.52 -3.94 10.32
CA ARG A 97 -10.26 -5.14 10.73
C ARG A 97 -11.52 -4.78 11.51
N LYS A 98 -11.43 -3.80 12.38
CA LYS A 98 -12.61 -3.33 13.13
C LYS A 98 -13.64 -2.70 12.21
N LEU A 99 -13.19 -1.88 11.28
CA LEU A 99 -14.09 -1.22 10.33
C LEU A 99 -14.80 -2.25 9.45
N THR A 100 -14.07 -3.18 8.86
CA THR A 100 -14.67 -4.16 7.95
C THR A 100 -15.60 -5.11 8.68
N ALA A 101 -15.28 -5.50 9.90
CA ALA A 101 -16.18 -6.33 10.71
C ALA A 101 -17.48 -5.58 11.04
N ALA A 102 -17.39 -4.31 11.41
CA ALA A 102 -18.56 -3.51 11.71
C ALA A 102 -19.43 -3.29 10.47
N VAL A 103 -18.81 -2.99 9.34
CA VAL A 103 -19.54 -2.82 8.07
C VAL A 103 -20.24 -4.13 7.69
N ALA A 104 -19.55 -5.26 7.82
CA ALA A 104 -20.14 -6.55 7.49
C ALA A 104 -21.35 -6.87 8.37
N GLN A 105 -21.31 -6.51 9.66
CA GLN A 105 -22.46 -6.69 10.57
C GLN A 105 -23.65 -5.84 10.14
N ILE A 106 -23.37 -4.60 9.76
CA ILE A 106 -24.45 -3.69 9.31
C ILE A 106 -25.09 -4.21 8.02
N LEU A 107 -24.27 -4.65 7.07
CA LEU A 107 -24.76 -5.17 5.80
C LEU A 107 -25.56 -6.46 5.97
N ALA A 108 -25.24 -7.26 6.98
CA ALA A 108 -25.93 -8.50 7.27
C ALA A 108 -27.22 -8.31 8.12
N SER A 109 -27.41 -7.11 8.70
CA SER A 109 -28.56 -6.85 9.55
C SER A 109 -29.85 -6.72 8.73
N ALA A 110 -30.96 -7.14 9.31
CA ALA A 110 -32.27 -7.03 8.68
C ALA A 110 -32.80 -5.60 8.78
#